data_bd929150ab4892f472340f56d4210050
#
_entry.id   bd929150ab4892f472340f56d4210050
#
_cell.length_a   1.000
_cell.length_b   1.000
_cell.length_c   1.000
_cell.angle_alpha   90.00
_cell.angle_beta   90.00
_cell.angle_gamma   90.00
#
_symmetry.space_group_name_H-M   'P 1'
#
loop_
_entity.id
_entity.type
_entity.pdbx_description
1 polymer ?
#
loop_
_entity_poly.entity_id
_entity_poly.type
_entity_poly.pdbx_seq_one_letter_code
_entity_poly.pdbx_strand_id
1 'polypeptide(L)'
;MELFSIGQMTTILSMNPDKVKNWMAGKPFKFVPSAQAGSGKGFRHIYNRQDLYLLNITNELSKAGFAGKAIGGLLKAIGPKLARLPRSASMKVWRVKPGAPFHVTVGRAKPEGITLWHVLEVGTLMRAIDDAVRKLESGK
;
A
#
# COMPACT_ATOMS: atom_id res chain seq x y z
N MET A 1 -4.38 8.31 18.33
CA MET A 1 -4.11 7.58 17.09
C MET A 1 -5.31 7.70 16.15
N GLU A 2 -5.09 8.09 14.91
CA GLU A 2 -6.15 8.12 13.92
C GLU A 2 -6.55 6.71 13.53
N LEU A 3 -7.85 6.45 13.52
CA LEU A 3 -8.39 5.17 13.10
C LEU A 3 -9.53 5.40 12.11
N PHE A 4 -9.61 4.56 11.10
CA PHE A 4 -10.59 4.67 10.03
C PHE A 4 -11.38 3.37 9.91
N SER A 5 -12.69 3.49 9.73
CA SER A 5 -13.55 2.34 9.44
C SER A 5 -13.37 1.89 8.00
N ILE A 6 -13.93 0.74 7.65
CA ILE A 6 -13.91 0.27 6.28
C ILE A 6 -14.63 1.22 5.33
N GLY A 7 -15.74 1.84 5.79
CA GLY A 7 -16.46 2.82 4.99
C GLY A 7 -15.63 4.07 4.71
N GLN A 8 -14.95 4.58 5.74
CA GLN A 8 -14.06 5.72 5.56
C GLN A 8 -12.87 5.37 4.67
N MET A 9 -12.29 4.20 4.87
CA MET A 9 -11.17 3.71 4.07
C MET A 9 -11.53 3.64 2.57
N THR A 10 -12.68 3.07 2.25
CA THR A 10 -13.11 2.95 0.85
C THR A 10 -13.40 4.31 0.22
N THR A 11 -13.92 5.26 1.00
CA THR A 11 -14.12 6.64 0.53
C THR A 11 -12.79 7.31 0.24
N ILE A 12 -11.84 7.21 1.18
CA ILE A 12 -10.51 7.82 1.04
C ILE A 12 -9.77 7.26 -0.17
N LEU A 13 -9.81 5.95 -0.34
CA LEU A 13 -9.06 5.26 -1.40
C LEU A 13 -9.82 5.19 -2.71
N SER A 14 -11.11 5.50 -2.73
CA SER A 14 -11.98 5.29 -3.89
C SER A 14 -11.89 3.86 -4.41
N MET A 15 -11.91 2.90 -3.50
CA MET A 15 -11.77 1.48 -3.82
C MET A 15 -13.02 0.71 -3.48
N ASN A 16 -13.25 -0.38 -4.21
CA ASN A 16 -14.31 -1.32 -3.89
C ASN A 16 -13.97 -2.04 -2.57
N PRO A 17 -14.86 -2.02 -1.58
CA PRO A 17 -14.59 -2.70 -0.31
C PRO A 17 -14.37 -4.21 -0.45
N ASP A 18 -14.99 -4.85 -1.44
CA ASP A 18 -14.80 -6.30 -1.67
C ASP A 18 -13.36 -6.62 -2.06
N LYS A 19 -12.72 -5.73 -2.81
CA LYS A 19 -11.32 -5.90 -3.19
C LYS A 19 -10.41 -5.94 -1.95
N VAL A 20 -10.63 -5.01 -1.02
CA VAL A 20 -9.85 -4.95 0.23
C VAL A 20 -10.16 -6.15 1.11
N LYS A 21 -11.43 -6.54 1.19
CA LYS A 21 -11.83 -7.73 1.96
C LYS A 21 -11.17 -8.99 1.43
N ASN A 22 -11.05 -9.13 0.10
CA ASN A 22 -10.36 -10.26 -0.51
C ASN A 22 -8.89 -10.28 -0.12
N TRP A 23 -8.22 -9.14 -0.15
CA TRP A 23 -6.82 -9.04 0.28
C TRP A 23 -6.65 -9.44 1.75
N MET A 24 -7.56 -9.00 2.62
CA MET A 24 -7.51 -9.37 4.03
C MET A 24 -7.77 -10.87 4.24
N ALA A 25 -8.53 -11.49 3.34
CA ALA A 25 -8.77 -12.94 3.35
C ALA A 25 -7.64 -13.75 2.72
N GLY A 26 -6.63 -13.09 2.16
CA GLY A 26 -5.49 -13.75 1.54
C GLY A 26 -5.65 -14.06 0.05
N LYS A 27 -6.50 -13.32 -0.66
CA LYS A 27 -6.83 -13.56 -2.07
C LYS A 27 -6.48 -12.36 -2.93
N PRO A 28 -5.38 -12.36 -3.70
CA PRO A 28 -4.37 -13.40 -3.89
C PRO A 28 -3.20 -13.31 -2.92
N PHE A 29 -3.17 -12.32 -2.05
CA PHE A 29 -2.16 -12.17 -1.00
C PHE A 29 -2.85 -11.67 0.26
N LYS A 30 -2.18 -11.80 1.40
CA LYS A 30 -2.79 -11.39 2.67
C LYS A 30 -2.33 -10.01 3.10
N PHE A 31 -3.29 -9.10 3.30
CA PHE A 31 -3.07 -7.80 3.92
C PHE A 31 -3.60 -7.84 5.34
N VAL A 32 -2.76 -7.52 6.32
CA VAL A 32 -3.16 -7.47 7.72
C VAL A 32 -3.07 -6.02 8.19
N PRO A 33 -4.21 -5.40 8.56
CA PRO A 33 -4.16 -4.05 9.14
C PRO A 33 -3.32 -4.05 10.41
N SER A 34 -2.52 -3.00 10.60
CA SER A 34 -1.69 -2.88 11.78
C SER A 34 -2.50 -2.47 13.02
N ALA A 35 -3.68 -1.88 12.82
CA ALA A 35 -4.58 -1.49 13.89
C ALA A 35 -5.84 -2.35 13.82
N GLN A 36 -5.97 -3.34 14.69
CA GLN A 36 -7.17 -4.16 14.77
C GLN A 36 -7.84 -3.97 16.12
N ALA A 37 -9.17 -3.87 16.10
CA ALA A 37 -9.96 -3.62 17.31
C ALA A 37 -10.22 -4.87 18.14
N GLY A 38 -9.54 -5.96 17.84
CA GLY A 38 -9.72 -7.21 18.55
C GLY A 38 -9.63 -8.37 17.59
N SER A 39 -10.01 -9.54 18.04
CA SER A 39 -9.98 -10.75 17.24
C SER A 39 -11.25 -11.55 17.49
N GLY A 40 -11.58 -12.40 16.53
CA GLY A 40 -12.72 -13.27 16.63
C GLY A 40 -13.98 -12.70 16.03
N LYS A 41 -15.07 -13.39 16.30
CA LYS A 41 -16.36 -13.07 15.69
C LYS A 41 -16.86 -11.71 16.19
N GLY A 42 -17.25 -10.87 15.25
CA GLY A 42 -17.84 -9.57 15.57
C GLY A 42 -16.85 -8.43 15.69
N PHE A 43 -15.55 -8.67 15.56
CA PHE A 43 -14.59 -7.57 15.61
C PHE A 43 -14.70 -6.73 14.32
N ARG A 44 -14.42 -5.45 14.44
CA ARG A 44 -14.49 -4.53 13.31
C ARG A 44 -13.11 -4.36 12.69
N HIS A 45 -13.09 -4.28 11.37
CA HIS A 45 -11.88 -3.92 10.64
C HIS A 45 -11.65 -2.41 10.80
N ILE A 46 -10.52 -2.04 11.38
CA ILE A 46 -10.10 -0.65 11.50
C ILE A 46 -8.70 -0.52 10.91
N TYR A 47 -8.40 0.69 10.45
CA TYR A 47 -7.15 0.99 9.73
C TYR A 47 -6.55 2.25 10.31
N ASN A 48 -5.22 2.30 10.39
CA ASN A 48 -4.52 3.53 10.70
C ASN A 48 -4.02 4.19 9.41
N ARG A 49 -3.37 5.35 9.53
CA ARG A 49 -2.87 6.09 8.37
C ARG A 49 -1.87 5.24 7.56
N GLN A 50 -1.00 4.54 8.22
CA GLN A 50 -0.01 3.65 7.60
C GLN A 50 -0.69 2.57 6.75
N ASP A 51 -1.76 1.99 7.26
CA ASP A 51 -2.54 1.00 6.51
C ASP A 51 -3.10 1.57 5.22
N LEU A 52 -3.59 2.83 5.27
CA LEU A 52 -4.13 3.50 4.09
C LEU A 52 -3.04 3.74 3.04
N TYR A 53 -1.84 4.12 3.47
CA TYR A 53 -0.71 4.28 2.56
C TYR A 53 -0.40 2.97 1.86
N LEU A 54 -0.33 1.88 2.62
CA LEU A 54 -0.03 0.56 2.07
C LEU A 54 -1.11 0.07 1.11
N LEU A 55 -2.37 0.31 1.43
CA LEU A 55 -3.47 -0.06 0.55
C LEU A 55 -3.43 0.72 -0.76
N ASN A 56 -3.09 2.02 -0.70
CA ASN A 56 -2.97 2.82 -1.91
C ASN A 56 -1.82 2.33 -2.78
N ILE A 57 -0.69 2.00 -2.17
CA ILE A 57 0.47 1.42 -2.87
C ILE A 57 0.10 0.06 -3.47
N THR A 58 -0.61 -0.77 -2.72
CA THR A 58 -1.09 -2.08 -3.19
C THR A 58 -1.94 -1.93 -4.44
N ASN A 59 -2.86 -0.97 -4.42
CA ASN A 59 -3.72 -0.70 -5.57
C ASN A 59 -2.91 -0.28 -6.78
N GLU A 60 -1.90 0.57 -6.58
CA GLU A 60 -1.01 1.01 -7.65
C GLU A 60 -0.21 -0.15 -8.25
N LEU A 61 0.33 -1.02 -7.42
CA LEU A 61 1.06 -2.20 -7.87
C LEU A 61 0.15 -3.15 -8.65
N SER A 62 -1.08 -3.33 -8.18
CA SER A 62 -2.07 -4.15 -8.86
C SER A 62 -2.40 -3.60 -10.26
N LYS A 63 -2.60 -2.28 -10.35
CA LYS A 63 -2.85 -1.61 -11.64
C LYS A 63 -1.67 -1.71 -12.59
N ALA A 64 -0.46 -1.73 -12.05
CA ALA A 64 0.77 -1.84 -12.84
C ALA A 64 1.01 -3.27 -13.35
N GLY A 65 0.19 -4.23 -12.92
CA GLY A 65 0.27 -5.60 -13.41
C GLY A 65 1.11 -6.55 -12.57
N PHE A 66 1.54 -6.15 -11.38
CA PHE A 66 2.29 -7.04 -10.50
C PHE A 66 1.38 -8.19 -10.03
N ALA A 67 1.93 -9.40 -10.05
CA ALA A 67 1.20 -10.59 -9.58
C ALA A 67 0.94 -10.49 -8.07
N GLY A 68 -0.17 -11.05 -7.62
CA GLY A 68 -0.55 -11.00 -6.21
C GLY A 68 0.52 -11.49 -5.26
N LYS A 69 1.19 -12.59 -5.63
CA LYS A 69 2.27 -13.15 -4.83
C LYS A 69 3.43 -12.17 -4.67
N ALA A 70 3.78 -11.47 -5.75
CA ALA A 70 4.83 -10.47 -5.73
C ALA A 70 4.43 -9.28 -4.86
N ILE A 71 3.17 -8.84 -4.95
CA ILE A 71 2.65 -7.72 -4.15
C ILE A 71 2.81 -8.02 -2.66
N GLY A 72 2.45 -9.22 -2.21
CA GLY A 72 2.58 -9.61 -0.81
C GLY A 72 4.00 -9.44 -0.29
N GLY A 73 4.99 -9.90 -1.06
CA GLY A 73 6.39 -9.75 -0.71
C GLY A 73 6.86 -8.30 -0.73
N LEU A 74 6.40 -7.54 -1.73
CA LEU A 74 6.74 -6.11 -1.85
C LEU A 74 6.22 -5.29 -0.68
N LEU A 75 5.01 -5.56 -0.20
CA LEU A 75 4.45 -4.85 0.94
C LEU A 75 5.27 -5.05 2.21
N LYS A 76 5.80 -6.25 2.41
CA LYS A 76 6.69 -6.53 3.54
C LYS A 76 7.98 -5.73 3.48
N ALA A 77 8.49 -5.48 2.28
CA ALA A 77 9.69 -4.68 2.08
C ALA A 77 9.41 -3.18 2.16
N ILE A 78 8.26 -2.73 1.65
CA ILE A 78 7.91 -1.30 1.58
C ILE A 78 7.46 -0.76 2.94
N GLY A 79 6.63 -1.52 3.65
CA GLY A 79 5.99 -1.05 4.88
C GLY A 79 6.93 -0.41 5.88
N PRO A 80 8.01 -1.09 6.30
CA PRO A 80 8.91 -0.51 7.31
C PRO A 80 9.64 0.76 6.87
N LYS A 81 9.72 1.01 5.56
CA LYS A 81 10.42 2.17 5.01
C LYS A 81 9.56 3.43 5.01
N LEU A 82 8.24 3.29 4.95
CA LEU A 82 7.34 4.42 4.74
C LEU A 82 7.44 5.50 5.82
N ALA A 83 7.59 5.11 7.08
CA ALA A 83 7.63 6.06 8.19
C ALA A 83 8.81 7.02 8.10
N ARG A 84 9.86 6.64 7.39
CA ARG A 84 11.10 7.42 7.28
C ARG A 84 11.20 8.20 5.98
N LEU A 85 10.21 8.08 5.10
CA LEU A 85 10.28 8.70 3.78
C LEU A 85 9.61 10.06 3.77
N PRO A 86 10.24 11.07 3.14
CA PRO A 86 9.57 12.35 2.90
C PRO A 86 8.50 12.21 1.83
N ARG A 87 7.62 13.20 1.74
CA ARG A 87 6.53 13.22 0.74
C ARG A 87 7.02 13.46 -0.68
N SER A 88 8.30 13.70 -0.85
CA SER A 88 8.94 13.79 -2.17
C SER A 88 9.60 12.48 -2.61
N ALA A 89 9.54 11.45 -1.77
CA ALA A 89 10.27 10.21 -2.00
C ALA A 89 9.69 9.40 -3.15
N SER A 90 10.58 8.70 -3.84
CA SER A 90 10.25 7.66 -4.82
C SER A 90 10.95 6.38 -4.40
N MET A 91 10.38 5.27 -4.79
CA MET A 91 11.02 3.96 -4.64
C MET A 91 11.04 3.28 -5.98
N LYS A 92 12.00 2.39 -6.19
CA LYS A 92 12.00 1.54 -7.36
C LYS A 92 11.83 0.10 -6.95
N VAL A 93 11.02 -0.60 -7.72
CA VAL A 93 10.80 -2.03 -7.59
C VAL A 93 11.47 -2.67 -8.80
N TRP A 94 12.39 -3.57 -8.58
CA TRP A 94 13.19 -4.11 -9.68
C TRP A 94 13.58 -5.56 -9.43
N ARG A 95 13.95 -6.23 -10.50
CA ARG A 95 14.52 -7.58 -10.45
C ARG A 95 15.49 -7.76 -11.62
N VAL A 96 16.45 -8.68 -11.45
CA VAL A 96 17.51 -8.88 -12.43
C VAL A 96 16.99 -9.57 -13.70
N LYS A 97 15.99 -10.45 -13.57
CA LYS A 97 15.43 -11.20 -14.71
C LYS A 97 14.04 -11.70 -14.35
N PRO A 98 13.21 -12.08 -15.35
CA PRO A 98 11.91 -12.70 -15.07
C PRO A 98 12.07 -13.92 -14.15
N GLY A 99 11.20 -14.02 -13.15
CA GLY A 99 11.24 -15.11 -12.18
C GLY A 99 12.16 -14.88 -10.99
N ALA A 100 13.07 -13.92 -11.05
CA ALA A 100 13.91 -13.56 -9.91
C ALA A 100 13.11 -12.78 -8.86
N PRO A 101 13.54 -12.80 -7.59
CA PRO A 101 12.87 -12.01 -6.56
C PRO A 101 12.92 -10.51 -6.86
N PHE A 102 11.86 -9.79 -6.48
CA PHE A 102 11.84 -8.33 -6.56
C PHE A 102 12.60 -7.73 -5.39
N HIS A 103 13.22 -6.59 -5.67
CA HIS A 103 13.89 -5.75 -4.67
C HIS A 103 13.23 -4.38 -4.64
N VAL A 104 13.29 -3.72 -3.49
CA VAL A 104 12.76 -2.37 -3.32
C VAL A 104 13.89 -1.49 -2.78
N THR A 105 14.17 -0.40 -3.50
CA THR A 105 15.18 0.56 -3.07
C THR A 105 14.65 1.98 -3.23
N VAL A 106 15.09 2.89 -2.37
CA VAL A 106 14.67 4.29 -2.43
C VAL A 106 15.40 4.99 -3.58
N GLY A 107 14.67 5.87 -4.28
CA GLY A 107 15.22 6.65 -5.39
C GLY A 107 14.65 6.23 -6.72
N ARG A 108 14.96 7.01 -7.76
CA ARG A 108 14.41 6.85 -9.10
C ARG A 108 15.40 6.28 -10.11
N ALA A 109 16.69 6.35 -9.81
CA ALA A 109 17.72 5.97 -10.76
C ALA A 109 17.61 4.48 -11.11
N LYS A 110 17.70 4.17 -12.40
CA LYS A 110 17.69 2.79 -12.87
C LYS A 110 18.92 2.06 -12.31
N PRO A 111 18.75 0.91 -11.64
CA PRO A 111 19.89 0.13 -11.20
C PRO A 111 20.74 -0.35 -12.39
N GLU A 112 22.04 -0.36 -12.21
CA GLU A 112 22.97 -0.78 -13.26
C GLU A 112 22.77 -2.26 -13.58
N GLY A 113 22.77 -2.60 -14.86
CA GLY A 113 22.59 -3.98 -15.30
C GLY A 113 21.18 -4.53 -15.20
N ILE A 114 20.22 -3.69 -14.86
CA ILE A 114 18.81 -4.09 -14.66
C ILE A 114 17.97 -3.58 -15.84
N THR A 115 17.14 -4.47 -16.37
CA THR A 115 16.21 -4.11 -17.44
C THR A 115 14.75 -4.08 -16.99
N LEU A 116 14.44 -4.70 -15.87
CA LEU A 116 13.07 -4.76 -15.33
C LEU A 116 12.98 -3.92 -14.05
N TRP A 117 12.38 -2.75 -14.13
CA TRP A 117 12.19 -1.87 -12.98
C TRP A 117 10.95 -1.02 -13.14
N HIS A 118 10.38 -0.63 -12.02
CA HIS A 118 9.19 0.20 -11.96
C HIS A 118 9.37 1.23 -10.85
N VAL A 119 9.09 2.48 -11.14
CA VAL A 119 9.21 3.56 -10.16
C VAL A 119 7.85 3.79 -9.51
N LEU A 120 7.82 3.75 -8.18
CA LEU A 120 6.65 4.08 -7.39
C LEU A 120 6.85 5.48 -6.80
N GLU A 121 5.95 6.38 -7.11
CA GLU A 121 5.93 7.73 -6.52
C GLU A 121 5.28 7.66 -5.14
N VAL A 122 5.95 7.01 -4.20
CA VAL A 122 5.37 6.75 -2.87
C VAL A 122 5.00 8.03 -2.12
N GLY A 123 5.79 9.08 -2.28
CA GLY A 123 5.47 10.39 -1.67
C GLY A 123 4.17 10.95 -2.20
N THR A 124 3.96 10.86 -3.51
CA THR A 124 2.70 11.30 -4.15
C THR A 124 1.53 10.46 -3.68
N LEU A 125 1.73 9.14 -3.59
CA LEU A 125 0.67 8.23 -3.12
C LEU A 125 0.29 8.52 -1.67
N MET A 126 1.26 8.81 -0.82
CA MET A 126 1.00 9.17 0.58
C MET A 126 0.31 10.53 0.69
N ARG A 127 0.71 11.52 -0.12
CA ARG A 127 0.06 12.84 -0.13
C ARG A 127 -1.40 12.74 -0.56
N ALA A 128 -1.70 11.87 -1.53
CA ALA A 128 -3.07 11.65 -1.96
C ALA A 128 -3.95 11.18 -0.79
N ILE A 129 -3.43 10.30 0.05
CA ILE A 129 -4.13 9.85 1.24
C ILE A 129 -4.27 10.98 2.26
N ASP A 130 -3.20 11.73 2.51
CA ASP A 130 -3.24 12.86 3.44
C ASP A 130 -4.29 13.89 3.04
N ASP A 131 -4.35 14.22 1.74
CA ASP A 131 -5.32 15.16 1.21
C ASP A 131 -6.75 14.63 1.31
N ALA A 132 -6.96 13.36 1.02
CA ALA A 132 -8.29 12.73 1.10
C ALA A 132 -8.78 12.68 2.56
N VAL A 133 -7.89 12.39 3.50
CA VAL A 133 -8.23 12.41 4.93
C VAL A 133 -8.63 13.82 5.36
N ARG A 134 -7.87 14.83 4.92
CA ARG A 134 -8.18 16.23 5.24
C ARG A 134 -9.56 16.62 4.73
N LYS A 135 -9.89 16.23 3.50
CA LYS A 135 -11.22 16.48 2.92
C LYS A 135 -12.34 15.80 3.69
N LEU A 136 -12.10 14.56 4.12
CA LEU A 136 -13.08 13.82 4.92
C LEU A 136 -13.34 14.53 6.24
N GLU A 137 -12.30 15.01 6.90
CA GLU A 137 -12.41 15.72 8.17
C GLU A 137 -13.13 17.06 8.01
N SER A 138 -12.81 17.81 6.96
CA SER A 138 -13.40 19.14 6.73
C SER A 138 -14.84 19.07 6.20
N GLY A 139 -15.27 17.94 5.69
CA GLY A 139 -16.63 17.76 5.18
C GLY A 139 -17.66 17.43 6.25
N LYS A 140 -17.27 17.43 7.50
CA LYS A 140 -18.17 17.13 8.60
C LYS A 140 -19.06 18.32 8.96
#